data_7b794a39a749d641fb48d29f711cdee7
#
_entry.id   7b794a39a749d641fb48d29f711cdee7
#
_cell.length_a   1.000
_cell.length_b   1.000
_cell.length_c   1.000
_cell.angle_alpha   90.00
_cell.angle_beta   90.00
_cell.angle_gamma   90.00
#
_symmetry.space_group_name_H-M   'P 1'
#
loop_
_entity.id
_entity.type
_entity.pdbx_description
1 polymer ?
#
loop_
_entity_poly.entity_id
_entity_poly.type
_entity_poly.pdbx_seq_one_letter_code
_entity_poly.pdbx_strand_id
1 'polypeptide(L)'
;MMLKSLYNLADKIIDALVKSINRNIPSVKFEQKENFTSDMFFEGMEDCLTSPAANSVWSLGYGSASLQTGDELDGKHYVGGSLSFPKSKAATAIYDDQRVRVIAINDGSGRGTLIFAVIDGFGISSTDVRGIRKELADFAKANNIAGINISVLHQHSCVDTFGMNGDLVKMIFTNPALNRINNTFGTDYKLLNGQNASFMKHLYDVTVDSVKEAVNSMTTGKMYYSEIEAGEYIRDKREPMVFDSKIHRFRFVPDNGTKETWLCNMAIHA
;
A
#
# COMPACT_ATOMS: atom_id res chain seq x y z
N MET A 1 15.39 -52.30 -8.14
CA MET A 1 14.20 -52.20 -9.02
C MET A 1 13.02 -51.51 -8.28
N MET A 2 12.63 -51.95 -7.10
CA MET A 2 11.48 -51.41 -6.33
C MET A 2 11.58 -49.92 -5.99
N LEU A 3 12.74 -49.40 -5.54
CA LEU A 3 12.96 -47.98 -5.23
C LEU A 3 12.78 -47.09 -6.46
N LYS A 4 13.24 -47.52 -7.63
CA LYS A 4 13.05 -46.74 -8.87
C LYS A 4 11.59 -46.68 -9.30
N SER A 5 10.84 -47.76 -9.06
CA SER A 5 9.39 -47.82 -9.32
C SER A 5 8.60 -46.88 -8.38
N LEU A 6 8.97 -46.86 -7.10
CA LEU A 6 8.36 -45.94 -6.13
C LEU A 6 8.67 -44.48 -6.43
N TYR A 7 9.90 -44.19 -6.84
CA TYR A 7 10.27 -42.82 -7.27
C TYR A 7 9.43 -42.37 -8.48
N ASN A 8 9.35 -43.20 -9.52
CA ASN A 8 8.57 -42.88 -10.71
C ASN A 8 7.06 -42.74 -10.42
N LEU A 9 6.53 -43.48 -9.46
CA LEU A 9 5.14 -43.33 -9.03
C LEU A 9 4.94 -42.00 -8.27
N ALA A 10 5.83 -41.68 -7.38
CA ALA A 10 5.80 -40.40 -6.65
C ALA A 10 5.90 -39.20 -7.61
N ASP A 11 6.80 -39.26 -8.57
CA ASP A 11 6.98 -38.25 -9.61
C ASP A 11 5.70 -38.02 -10.44
N LYS A 12 5.05 -39.10 -10.89
CA LYS A 12 3.77 -39.02 -11.60
C LYS A 12 2.64 -38.42 -10.74
N ILE A 13 2.60 -38.73 -9.45
CA ILE A 13 1.60 -38.16 -8.51
C ILE A 13 1.85 -36.67 -8.36
N ILE A 14 3.10 -36.26 -8.15
CA ILE A 14 3.48 -34.85 -8.03
C ILE A 14 3.13 -34.09 -9.30
N ASP A 15 3.47 -34.63 -10.47
CA ASP A 15 3.12 -34.03 -11.78
C ASP A 15 1.61 -33.89 -11.97
N ALA A 16 0.83 -34.87 -11.61
CA ALA A 16 -0.63 -34.82 -11.70
C ALA A 16 -1.20 -33.77 -10.75
N LEU A 17 -0.64 -33.66 -9.54
CA LEU A 17 -1.01 -32.66 -8.55
C LEU A 17 -0.69 -31.25 -9.04
N VAL A 18 0.53 -31.01 -9.53
CA VAL A 18 0.96 -29.72 -10.08
C VAL A 18 0.07 -29.31 -11.27
N LYS A 19 -0.21 -30.24 -12.18
CA LYS A 19 -1.14 -29.99 -13.30
C LYS A 19 -2.55 -29.63 -12.83
N SER A 20 -3.04 -30.31 -11.79
CA SER A 20 -4.36 -30.02 -11.21
C SER A 20 -4.39 -28.64 -10.54
N ILE A 21 -3.35 -28.28 -9.80
CA ILE A 21 -3.20 -26.95 -9.18
C ILE A 21 -3.18 -25.89 -10.27
N ASN A 22 -2.33 -26.04 -11.30
CA ASN A 22 -2.20 -25.05 -12.37
C ASN A 22 -3.50 -24.81 -13.14
N ARG A 23 -4.31 -25.84 -13.35
CA ARG A 23 -5.62 -25.70 -14.02
C ARG A 23 -6.64 -24.93 -13.20
N ASN A 24 -6.48 -24.87 -11.90
CA ASN A 24 -7.42 -24.26 -10.97
C ASN A 24 -6.87 -22.96 -10.32
N ILE A 25 -5.67 -22.52 -10.71
CA ILE A 25 -5.18 -21.20 -10.32
C ILE A 25 -6.07 -20.14 -10.98
N PRO A 26 -6.59 -19.16 -10.20
CA PRO A 26 -7.34 -18.07 -10.77
C PRO A 26 -6.50 -17.33 -11.80
N SER A 27 -6.96 -17.29 -13.03
CA SER A 27 -6.33 -16.49 -14.07
C SER A 27 -7.11 -15.20 -14.25
N VAL A 28 -6.44 -14.08 -14.09
CA VAL A 28 -6.97 -12.79 -14.51
C VAL A 28 -6.77 -12.67 -16.01
N LYS A 29 -7.87 -12.59 -16.78
CA LYS A 29 -7.77 -12.21 -18.17
C LYS A 29 -7.35 -10.75 -18.23
N PHE A 30 -6.14 -10.48 -18.67
CA PHE A 30 -5.70 -9.14 -19.01
C PHE A 30 -6.46 -8.70 -20.27
N GLU A 31 -7.46 -7.88 -20.12
CA GLU A 31 -7.96 -7.06 -21.20
C GLU A 31 -7.14 -5.78 -21.24
N GLN A 32 -6.31 -5.64 -22.25
CA GLN A 32 -5.62 -4.38 -22.52
C GLN A 32 -6.67 -3.39 -23.02
N LYS A 33 -7.14 -2.51 -22.13
CA LYS A 33 -8.01 -1.41 -22.51
C LYS A 33 -7.12 -0.20 -22.82
N GLU A 34 -7.19 0.29 -24.02
CA GLU A 34 -6.43 1.46 -24.47
C GLU A 34 -6.79 2.73 -23.68
N ASN A 35 -7.99 2.79 -23.12
CA ASN A 35 -8.47 3.90 -22.32
C ASN A 35 -9.08 3.40 -21.00
N PHE A 36 -8.23 2.92 -20.10
CA PHE A 36 -8.69 2.53 -18.78
C PHE A 36 -8.86 3.77 -17.90
N THR A 37 -10.11 4.15 -17.63
CA THR A 37 -10.48 5.08 -16.57
C THR A 37 -11.10 4.29 -15.42
N SER A 38 -10.65 4.54 -14.20
CA SER A 38 -11.30 4.03 -13.00
C SER A 38 -12.24 5.11 -12.45
N ASP A 39 -13.32 4.72 -11.76
CA ASP A 39 -14.26 5.64 -11.10
C ASP A 39 -13.55 6.58 -10.11
N MET A 40 -12.33 6.20 -9.70
CA MET A 40 -11.46 6.94 -8.78
C MET A 40 -10.19 7.46 -9.47
N PHE A 41 -10.26 7.62 -10.78
CA PHE A 41 -9.20 8.26 -11.54
C PHE A 41 -9.32 9.78 -11.37
N PHE A 42 -8.27 10.38 -10.83
CA PHE A 42 -8.14 11.83 -10.81
C PHE A 42 -7.38 12.21 -12.08
N GLU A 43 -8.03 12.91 -12.98
CA GLU A 43 -7.35 13.51 -14.10
C GLU A 43 -6.25 14.41 -13.51
N GLY A 44 -5.00 14.07 -13.78
CA GLY A 44 -3.87 14.90 -13.38
C GLY A 44 -4.00 16.30 -14.00
N MET A 45 -3.27 17.24 -13.46
CA MET A 45 -3.20 18.55 -14.10
C MET A 45 -2.41 18.42 -15.39
N GLU A 46 -2.98 18.90 -16.48
CA GLU A 46 -2.33 18.88 -17.79
C GLU A 46 -1.07 19.77 -17.80
N ASP A 47 -1.09 20.86 -17.03
CA ASP A 47 -0.01 21.83 -16.97
C ASP A 47 0.47 22.13 -15.54
N CYS A 48 1.79 22.21 -15.39
CA CYS A 48 2.39 22.81 -14.20
C CYS A 48 2.22 24.33 -14.24
N LEU A 49 1.92 24.96 -13.11
CA LEU A 49 1.99 26.40 -13.02
C LEU A 49 3.46 26.85 -13.13
N THR A 50 3.74 27.73 -14.07
CA THR A 50 5.07 28.33 -14.25
C THR A 50 5.33 29.47 -13.25
N SER A 51 4.27 29.97 -12.61
CA SER A 51 4.34 31.00 -11.59
C SER A 51 3.20 30.78 -10.55
N PRO A 52 3.35 31.25 -9.30
CA PRO A 52 2.27 31.19 -8.33
C PRO A 52 1.03 31.94 -8.83
N ALA A 53 -0.16 31.44 -8.53
CA ALA A 53 -1.38 32.19 -8.74
C ALA A 53 -1.39 33.48 -7.87
N ALA A 54 -2.00 34.53 -8.37
CA ALA A 54 -2.07 35.80 -7.64
C ALA A 54 -2.76 35.58 -6.26
N ASN A 55 -2.14 36.07 -5.20
CA ASN A 55 -2.60 35.95 -3.83
C ASN A 55 -2.73 34.49 -3.30
N SER A 56 -2.08 33.54 -3.95
CA SER A 56 -2.05 32.16 -3.46
C SER A 56 -1.27 32.03 -2.15
N VAL A 57 -1.84 31.27 -1.21
CA VAL A 57 -1.24 31.00 0.09
C VAL A 57 -1.27 29.49 0.30
N TRP A 58 -0.11 28.93 0.65
CA TRP A 58 -0.03 27.53 1.01
C TRP A 58 -0.82 27.23 2.26
N SER A 59 -1.50 26.09 2.25
CA SER A 59 -2.09 25.51 3.45
C SER A 59 -1.78 24.03 3.53
N LEU A 60 -1.60 23.54 4.74
CA LEU A 60 -1.34 22.14 5.01
C LEU A 60 -1.99 21.73 6.33
N GLY A 61 -2.51 20.49 6.34
CA GLY A 61 -2.97 19.81 7.53
C GLY A 61 -2.35 18.43 7.65
N TYR A 62 -2.36 17.87 8.85
CA TYR A 62 -1.78 16.60 9.19
C TYR A 62 -2.76 15.72 9.98
N GLY A 63 -2.79 14.43 9.67
CA GLY A 63 -3.51 13.40 10.40
C GLY A 63 -2.65 12.15 10.53
N SER A 64 -2.80 11.42 11.63
CA SER A 64 -2.06 10.17 11.83
C SER A 64 -2.72 9.26 12.84
N ALA A 65 -2.76 7.97 12.54
CA ALA A 65 -3.29 6.97 13.45
C ALA A 65 -2.40 5.73 13.52
N SER A 66 -2.49 5.02 14.63
CA SER A 66 -1.91 3.69 14.81
C SER A 66 -2.68 2.66 13.98
N LEU A 67 -1.95 1.72 13.39
CA LEU A 67 -2.52 0.53 12.73
C LEU A 67 -2.61 -0.66 13.68
N GLN A 68 -2.14 -0.53 14.91
CA GLN A 68 -2.19 -1.63 15.88
C GLN A 68 -3.63 -1.89 16.31
N THR A 69 -4.01 -3.16 16.28
CA THR A 69 -5.32 -3.67 16.71
C THR A 69 -5.29 -4.26 18.12
N GLY A 70 -4.08 -4.52 18.65
CA GLY A 70 -3.84 -5.07 19.98
C GLY A 70 -3.79 -6.61 20.02
N ASP A 71 -3.99 -7.28 18.90
CA ASP A 71 -3.95 -8.73 18.74
C ASP A 71 -2.84 -9.24 17.81
N GLU A 72 -1.85 -8.37 17.48
CA GLU A 72 -0.78 -8.66 16.53
C GLU A 72 0.03 -9.92 16.88
N LEU A 73 0.07 -10.31 18.15
CA LEU A 73 0.86 -11.44 18.64
C LEU A 73 0.03 -12.74 18.78
N ASP A 74 -1.16 -12.79 18.23
CA ASP A 74 -2.07 -13.95 18.28
C ASP A 74 -1.66 -15.11 17.35
N GLY A 75 -0.58 -14.93 16.58
CA GLY A 75 -0.07 -15.91 15.60
C GLY A 75 -0.79 -15.91 14.25
N LYS A 76 -1.69 -14.94 14.01
CA LYS A 76 -2.43 -14.78 12.76
C LYS A 76 -2.02 -13.57 11.94
N HIS A 77 -1.16 -12.71 12.49
CA HIS A 77 -0.60 -11.56 11.82
C HIS A 77 0.77 -11.92 11.25
N TYR A 78 0.82 -12.14 9.94
CA TYR A 78 2.08 -12.45 9.26
C TYR A 78 2.89 -11.20 9.01
N VAL A 79 4.23 -11.34 9.06
CA VAL A 79 5.16 -10.23 8.81
C VAL A 79 5.38 -10.08 7.31
N GLY A 80 5.16 -8.90 6.78
CA GLY A 80 5.32 -8.55 5.38
C GLY A 80 6.77 -8.68 4.89
N GLY A 81 6.96 -9.15 3.65
CA GLY A 81 8.28 -9.30 3.04
C GLY A 81 9.13 -10.44 3.58
N SER A 82 8.62 -11.23 4.52
CA SER A 82 9.30 -12.36 5.15
C SER A 82 8.77 -13.70 4.63
N LEU A 83 8.86 -13.91 3.31
CA LEU A 83 8.45 -15.16 2.70
C LEU A 83 9.25 -16.33 3.27
N SER A 84 8.58 -17.30 3.85
CA SER A 84 9.16 -18.53 4.39
C SER A 84 8.29 -19.72 4.01
N PHE A 85 8.92 -20.84 3.65
CA PHE A 85 8.22 -22.08 3.37
C PHE A 85 8.40 -23.06 4.54
N PRO A 86 7.38 -23.80 4.93
CA PRO A 86 6.01 -23.90 4.38
C PRO A 86 5.04 -22.79 4.80
N LYS A 87 5.39 -22.02 5.81
CA LYS A 87 4.55 -20.98 6.38
C LYS A 87 5.39 -19.75 6.71
N SER A 88 4.89 -18.56 6.35
CA SER A 88 5.52 -17.28 6.72
C SER A 88 5.49 -17.07 8.24
N LYS A 89 6.42 -16.25 8.71
CA LYS A 89 6.51 -15.94 10.15
C LYS A 89 5.36 -15.01 10.56
N ALA A 90 4.69 -15.36 11.64
CA ALA A 90 3.80 -14.43 12.33
C ALA A 90 4.61 -13.45 13.20
N ALA A 91 4.02 -12.32 13.54
CA ALA A 91 4.60 -11.36 14.46
C ALA A 91 4.84 -12.00 15.83
N THR A 92 6.02 -11.75 16.40
CA THR A 92 6.44 -12.31 17.72
C THR A 92 6.76 -11.24 18.75
N ALA A 93 6.90 -9.98 18.31
CA ALA A 93 7.14 -8.84 19.17
C ALA A 93 6.68 -7.56 18.46
N ILE A 94 6.39 -6.54 19.23
CA ILE A 94 6.10 -5.18 18.76
C ILE A 94 7.23 -4.30 19.31
N TYR A 95 7.97 -3.64 18.41
CA TYR A 95 9.05 -2.73 18.77
C TYR A 95 8.61 -1.27 18.65
N ASP A 96 7.82 -0.99 17.61
CA ASP A 96 7.33 0.34 17.28
C ASP A 96 5.88 0.29 16.83
N ASP A 97 5.22 1.45 16.89
CA ASP A 97 3.86 1.64 16.42
C ASP A 97 3.82 1.74 14.88
N GLN A 98 3.24 0.75 14.22
CA GLN A 98 2.94 0.78 12.80
C GLN A 98 1.81 1.80 12.56
N ARG A 99 2.04 2.79 11.69
CA ARG A 99 1.14 3.94 11.53
C ARG A 99 0.77 4.23 10.09
N VAL A 100 -0.35 4.95 9.93
CA VAL A 100 -0.61 5.78 8.77
C VAL A 100 -0.31 7.25 9.12
N ARG A 101 0.30 7.97 8.17
CA ARG A 101 0.57 9.41 8.26
C ARG A 101 0.04 10.07 7.00
N VAL A 102 -0.74 11.12 7.18
CA VAL A 102 -1.42 11.82 6.08
C VAL A 102 -1.11 13.30 6.12
N ILE A 103 -0.83 13.87 4.96
CA ILE A 103 -0.84 15.31 4.76
C ILE A 103 -1.90 15.67 3.72
N ALA A 104 -2.63 16.75 4.00
CA ALA A 104 -3.47 17.45 3.04
C ALA A 104 -2.76 18.75 2.68
N ILE A 105 -2.49 18.98 1.40
CA ILE A 105 -1.70 20.13 0.93
C ILE A 105 -2.46 20.88 -0.17
N ASN A 106 -2.49 22.20 -0.09
CA ASN A 106 -3.11 23.08 -1.07
C ASN A 106 -2.23 24.31 -1.32
N ASP A 107 -2.00 24.61 -2.58
CA ASP A 107 -1.15 25.72 -3.01
C ASP A 107 -1.88 27.09 -3.08
N GLY A 108 -3.17 27.10 -2.76
CA GLY A 108 -4.01 28.30 -2.82
C GLY A 108 -4.38 28.76 -4.24
N SER A 109 -4.08 27.96 -5.29
CA SER A 109 -4.40 28.30 -6.68
C SER A 109 -5.87 28.07 -7.06
N GLY A 110 -6.66 27.43 -6.18
CA GLY A 110 -8.05 27.04 -6.44
C GLY A 110 -8.20 25.68 -7.16
N ARG A 111 -7.08 25.01 -7.51
CA ARG A 111 -7.10 23.70 -8.20
C ARG A 111 -7.46 22.52 -7.30
N GLY A 112 -7.57 22.72 -6.02
CA GLY A 112 -7.96 21.71 -5.05
C GLY A 112 -6.81 21.26 -4.15
N THR A 113 -7.15 20.34 -3.24
CA THR A 113 -6.25 19.79 -2.23
C THR A 113 -5.69 18.45 -2.67
N LEU A 114 -4.40 18.23 -2.52
CA LEU A 114 -3.76 16.92 -2.71
C LEU A 114 -3.57 16.23 -1.36
N ILE A 115 -3.89 14.95 -1.32
CA ILE A 115 -3.69 14.09 -0.16
C ILE A 115 -2.52 13.15 -0.42
N PHE A 116 -1.58 13.07 0.52
CA PHE A 116 -0.54 12.05 0.56
C PHE A 116 -0.69 11.26 1.85
N ALA A 117 -1.12 10.01 1.73
CA ALA A 117 -1.21 9.04 2.81
C ALA A 117 -0.06 8.03 2.68
N VAL A 118 0.76 7.93 3.72
CA VAL A 118 1.89 7.02 3.78
C VAL A 118 1.65 6.01 4.90
N ILE A 119 1.67 4.73 4.54
CA ILE A 119 1.37 3.62 5.43
C ILE A 119 2.67 2.88 5.75
N ASP A 120 2.92 2.61 7.03
CA ASP A 120 3.97 1.68 7.44
C ASP A 120 3.53 0.26 7.07
N GLY A 121 3.92 -0.22 5.90
CA GLY A 121 3.52 -1.51 5.35
C GLY A 121 4.51 -2.02 4.32
N PHE A 122 4.44 -3.33 4.05
CA PHE A 122 5.25 -3.96 3.01
C PHE A 122 4.76 -3.60 1.60
N GLY A 123 3.46 -3.63 1.39
CA GLY A 123 2.81 -3.32 0.13
C GLY A 123 1.31 -3.14 0.34
N ILE A 124 0.64 -2.49 -0.59
CA ILE A 124 -0.82 -2.37 -0.61
C ILE A 124 -1.34 -2.67 -2.00
N SER A 125 -2.41 -3.42 -2.12
CA SER A 125 -2.97 -3.76 -3.42
C SER A 125 -3.69 -2.56 -4.05
N SER A 126 -3.74 -2.52 -5.37
CA SER A 126 -4.53 -1.51 -6.08
C SER A 126 -6.03 -1.60 -5.74
N THR A 127 -6.50 -2.77 -5.36
CA THR A 127 -7.89 -2.98 -4.91
C THR A 127 -8.13 -2.29 -3.57
N ASP A 128 -7.19 -2.44 -2.61
CA ASP A 128 -7.28 -1.79 -1.31
C ASP A 128 -7.20 -0.26 -1.44
N VAL A 129 -6.26 0.25 -2.27
CA VAL A 129 -6.17 1.69 -2.55
C VAL A 129 -7.48 2.24 -3.13
N ARG A 130 -8.08 1.53 -4.10
CA ARG A 130 -9.40 1.92 -4.65
C ARG A 130 -10.51 1.84 -3.63
N GLY A 131 -10.48 0.82 -2.75
CA GLY A 131 -11.44 0.68 -1.64
C GLY A 131 -11.43 1.91 -0.73
N ILE A 132 -10.25 2.29 -0.23
CA ILE A 132 -10.08 3.49 0.62
C ILE A 132 -10.54 4.76 -0.10
N ARG A 133 -10.15 4.93 -1.37
CA ARG A 133 -10.59 6.10 -2.17
C ARG A 133 -12.09 6.13 -2.35
N LYS A 134 -12.74 4.98 -2.52
CA LYS A 134 -14.19 4.88 -2.66
C LYS A 134 -14.91 5.34 -1.39
N GLU A 135 -14.41 4.97 -0.22
CA GLU A 135 -14.96 5.42 1.07
C GLU A 135 -14.81 6.93 1.28
N LEU A 136 -13.80 7.52 0.65
CA LEU A 136 -13.54 8.96 0.69
C LEU A 136 -14.25 9.77 -0.42
N ALA A 137 -14.96 9.13 -1.35
CA ALA A 137 -15.45 9.80 -2.56
C ALA A 137 -16.32 11.03 -2.28
N ASP A 138 -17.34 10.90 -1.42
CA ASP A 138 -18.23 12.01 -1.08
C ASP A 138 -17.50 13.11 -0.30
N PHE A 139 -16.62 12.72 0.62
CA PHE A 139 -15.81 13.66 1.37
C PHE A 139 -14.84 14.43 0.45
N ALA A 140 -14.21 13.72 -0.49
CA ALA A 140 -13.31 14.32 -1.47
C ALA A 140 -14.02 15.36 -2.34
N LYS A 141 -15.21 15.02 -2.81
CA LYS A 141 -16.05 15.94 -3.61
C LYS A 141 -16.47 17.18 -2.79
N ALA A 142 -16.88 16.99 -1.54
CA ALA A 142 -17.34 18.07 -0.68
C ALA A 142 -16.21 19.04 -0.28
N ASN A 143 -14.95 18.58 -0.26
CA ASN A 143 -13.78 19.34 0.19
C ASN A 143 -12.82 19.74 -0.95
N ASN A 144 -13.25 19.65 -2.21
CA ASN A 144 -12.43 19.96 -3.39
C ASN A 144 -11.07 19.27 -3.35
N ILE A 145 -11.06 17.95 -3.08
CA ILE A 145 -9.83 17.14 -3.10
C ILE A 145 -9.56 16.74 -4.55
N ALA A 146 -8.45 17.23 -5.10
CA ALA A 146 -8.04 16.98 -6.48
C ALA A 146 -7.34 15.63 -6.67
N GLY A 147 -6.80 15.03 -5.62
CA GLY A 147 -6.15 13.74 -5.70
C GLY A 147 -5.84 13.13 -4.34
N ILE A 148 -5.91 11.79 -4.26
CA ILE A 148 -5.56 11.01 -3.07
C ILE A 148 -4.47 10.02 -3.47
N ASN A 149 -3.24 10.27 -3.03
CA ASN A 149 -2.12 9.38 -3.20
C ASN A 149 -1.95 8.53 -1.93
N ILE A 150 -1.96 7.21 -2.08
CA ILE A 150 -1.74 6.26 -0.99
C ILE A 150 -0.53 5.41 -1.36
N SER A 151 0.48 5.43 -0.50
CA SER A 151 1.74 4.71 -0.67
C SER A 151 2.14 3.99 0.60
N VAL A 152 3.08 3.06 0.48
CA VAL A 152 3.69 2.34 1.61
C VAL A 152 5.19 2.59 1.64
N LEU A 153 5.80 2.49 2.83
CA LEU A 153 7.25 2.63 3.01
C LEU A 153 8.04 1.37 2.63
N HIS A 154 7.38 0.32 2.21
CA HIS A 154 7.96 -1.00 1.90
C HIS A 154 8.71 -1.61 3.09
N GLN A 155 8.16 -1.45 4.28
CA GLN A 155 8.71 -1.98 5.53
C GLN A 155 8.56 -3.50 5.62
N HIS A 156 9.67 -4.20 5.86
CA HIS A 156 9.72 -5.67 5.95
C HIS A 156 9.50 -6.22 7.38
N SER A 157 9.21 -5.36 8.34
CA SER A 157 9.01 -5.73 9.75
C SER A 157 7.66 -5.30 10.29
N CYS A 158 6.65 -5.16 9.43
CA CYS A 158 5.28 -4.83 9.80
C CYS A 158 4.30 -5.95 9.42
N VAL A 159 3.07 -5.87 9.92
CA VAL A 159 1.98 -6.76 9.51
C VAL A 159 1.77 -6.68 8.00
N ASP A 160 1.57 -7.84 7.37
CA ASP A 160 1.39 -7.92 5.92
C ASP A 160 0.08 -7.26 5.47
N THR A 161 0.23 -6.17 4.75
CA THR A 161 -0.86 -5.41 4.12
C THR A 161 -1.07 -5.77 2.65
N PHE A 162 -0.21 -6.63 2.08
CA PHE A 162 -0.27 -7.01 0.67
C PHE A 162 -0.88 -8.41 0.43
N GLY A 163 -0.84 -9.29 1.42
CA GLY A 163 -1.42 -10.63 1.35
C GLY A 163 -0.53 -11.70 0.73
N MET A 164 0.77 -11.43 0.59
CA MET A 164 1.73 -12.40 0.05
C MET A 164 2.28 -13.38 1.10
N ASN A 165 2.17 -13.04 2.37
CA ASN A 165 2.70 -13.85 3.47
C ASN A 165 1.59 -14.66 4.11
N GLY A 166 1.88 -15.90 4.55
CA GLY A 166 0.87 -16.75 5.15
C GLY A 166 1.27 -18.22 5.22
N ASP A 167 0.29 -19.09 5.39
CA ASP A 167 0.46 -20.53 5.28
C ASP A 167 0.43 -20.90 3.78
N LEU A 168 1.61 -20.89 3.15
CA LEU A 168 1.77 -21.10 1.71
C LEU A 168 1.28 -22.47 1.27
N VAL A 169 1.52 -23.52 2.06
CA VAL A 169 1.06 -24.87 1.76
C VAL A 169 -0.47 -24.90 1.76
N LYS A 170 -1.08 -24.35 2.80
CA LYS A 170 -2.55 -24.28 2.88
C LYS A 170 -3.13 -23.47 1.72
N MET A 171 -2.54 -22.35 1.38
CA MET A 171 -2.99 -21.51 0.25
C MET A 171 -2.89 -22.26 -1.09
N ILE A 172 -1.75 -22.94 -1.36
CA ILE A 172 -1.51 -23.68 -2.60
C ILE A 172 -2.54 -24.80 -2.80
N PHE A 173 -2.95 -25.49 -1.74
CA PHE A 173 -3.92 -26.59 -1.86
C PHE A 173 -5.38 -26.13 -1.77
N THR A 174 -5.67 -25.15 -0.91
CA THR A 174 -7.06 -24.72 -0.66
C THR A 174 -7.58 -23.79 -1.76
N ASN A 175 -6.77 -22.84 -2.24
CA ASN A 175 -7.24 -21.87 -3.21
C ASN A 175 -7.68 -22.47 -4.55
N PRO A 176 -6.97 -23.44 -5.13
CA PRO A 176 -7.46 -24.11 -6.34
C PRO A 176 -8.77 -24.88 -6.12
N ALA A 177 -8.95 -25.51 -4.94
CA ALA A 177 -10.18 -26.19 -4.60
C ALA A 177 -11.36 -25.21 -4.46
N LEU A 178 -11.16 -24.10 -3.73
CA LEU A 178 -12.17 -23.05 -3.59
C LEU A 178 -12.52 -22.41 -4.93
N ASN A 179 -11.50 -22.13 -5.77
CA ASN A 179 -11.73 -21.57 -7.09
C ASN A 179 -12.54 -22.52 -7.99
N ARG A 180 -12.28 -23.83 -7.92
CA ARG A 180 -13.07 -24.83 -8.62
C ARG A 180 -14.52 -24.88 -8.14
N ILE A 181 -14.76 -24.80 -6.82
CA ILE A 181 -16.08 -24.74 -6.23
C ILE A 181 -16.81 -23.49 -6.73
N ASN A 182 -16.19 -22.33 -6.64
CA ASN A 182 -16.76 -21.06 -7.12
C ASN A 182 -17.18 -21.16 -8.59
N ASN A 183 -16.29 -21.66 -9.45
CA ASN A 183 -16.55 -21.80 -10.89
C ASN A 183 -17.63 -22.84 -11.22
N THR A 184 -17.75 -23.90 -10.42
CA THR A 184 -18.71 -24.98 -10.66
C THR A 184 -20.11 -24.64 -10.18
N PHE A 185 -20.20 -23.99 -9.05
CA PHE A 185 -21.48 -23.73 -8.36
C PHE A 185 -21.90 -22.26 -8.35
N GLY A 186 -21.13 -21.36 -8.97
CA GLY A 186 -21.41 -19.94 -9.00
C GLY A 186 -21.32 -19.27 -7.61
N THR A 187 -20.52 -19.84 -6.70
CA THR A 187 -20.28 -19.28 -5.36
C THR A 187 -19.12 -18.28 -5.40
N ASP A 188 -19.02 -17.46 -4.35
CA ASP A 188 -17.97 -16.43 -4.20
C ASP A 188 -17.21 -16.64 -2.88
N TYR A 189 -16.71 -17.83 -2.65
CA TYR A 189 -15.85 -18.08 -1.48
C TYR A 189 -14.51 -17.35 -1.65
N LYS A 190 -14.15 -16.55 -0.65
CA LYS A 190 -12.88 -15.81 -0.66
C LYS A 190 -11.70 -16.77 -0.64
N LEU A 191 -10.75 -16.53 -1.53
CA LEU A 191 -9.48 -17.26 -1.54
C LEU A 191 -8.63 -16.85 -0.31
N LEU A 192 -7.87 -17.79 0.19
CA LEU A 192 -6.94 -17.53 1.28
C LEU A 192 -5.80 -16.63 0.81
N ASN A 193 -5.46 -15.67 1.61
CA ASN A 193 -4.29 -14.81 1.46
C ASN A 193 -3.64 -14.60 2.84
N GLY A 194 -2.54 -13.84 2.88
CA GLY A 194 -1.82 -13.55 4.12
C GLY A 194 -2.35 -12.37 4.91
N GLN A 195 -3.33 -11.64 4.38
CA GLN A 195 -3.91 -10.49 5.08
C GLN A 195 -4.76 -10.95 6.27
N ASN A 196 -4.63 -10.26 7.39
CA ASN A 196 -5.58 -10.37 8.48
C ASN A 196 -6.76 -9.43 8.21
N ALA A 197 -7.99 -9.98 8.16
CA ALA A 197 -9.17 -9.21 7.75
C ALA A 197 -9.54 -8.10 8.75
N SER A 198 -9.35 -8.33 10.06
CA SER A 198 -9.61 -7.31 11.09
C SER A 198 -8.58 -6.19 11.02
N PHE A 199 -7.31 -6.54 10.83
CA PHE A 199 -6.24 -5.56 10.62
C PHE A 199 -6.49 -4.70 9.38
N MET A 200 -6.83 -5.32 8.24
CA MET A 200 -7.11 -4.57 7.01
C MET A 200 -8.34 -3.66 7.15
N LYS A 201 -9.39 -4.13 7.85
CA LYS A 201 -10.53 -3.25 8.14
C LYS A 201 -10.12 -2.05 8.97
N HIS A 202 -9.36 -2.27 10.03
CA HIS A 202 -8.84 -1.18 10.87
C HIS A 202 -7.96 -0.22 10.07
N LEU A 203 -7.07 -0.74 9.21
CA LEU A 203 -6.25 0.07 8.32
C LEU A 203 -7.10 0.99 7.42
N TYR A 204 -8.20 0.47 6.85
CA TYR A 204 -9.12 1.29 6.06
C TYR A 204 -9.73 2.40 6.92
N ASP A 205 -10.35 2.02 8.06
CA ASP A 205 -11.05 2.96 8.94
C ASP A 205 -10.11 4.11 9.36
N VAL A 206 -8.93 3.79 9.89
CA VAL A 206 -8.00 4.82 10.39
C VAL A 206 -7.32 5.61 9.27
N THR A 207 -7.17 5.05 8.08
CA THR A 207 -6.67 5.80 6.92
C THR A 207 -7.70 6.84 6.48
N VAL A 208 -8.96 6.44 6.37
CA VAL A 208 -10.06 7.35 6.05
C VAL A 208 -10.18 8.48 7.08
N ASP A 209 -10.13 8.13 8.37
CA ASP A 209 -10.21 9.12 9.45
C ASP A 209 -9.01 10.06 9.47
N SER A 210 -7.79 9.55 9.25
CA SER A 210 -6.59 10.38 9.17
C SER A 210 -6.61 11.35 7.97
N VAL A 211 -7.22 10.95 6.84
CA VAL A 211 -7.45 11.87 5.71
C VAL A 211 -8.40 13.00 6.10
N LYS A 212 -9.52 12.66 6.76
CA LYS A 212 -10.47 13.67 7.24
C LYS A 212 -9.83 14.62 8.27
N GLU A 213 -9.06 14.06 9.20
CA GLU A 213 -8.30 14.84 10.18
C GLU A 213 -7.33 15.79 9.49
N ALA A 214 -6.54 15.32 8.53
CA ALA A 214 -5.60 16.14 7.79
C ALA A 214 -6.29 17.32 7.08
N VAL A 215 -7.41 17.08 6.41
CA VAL A 215 -8.17 18.15 5.75
C VAL A 215 -8.75 19.14 6.75
N ASN A 216 -9.34 18.65 7.84
CA ASN A 216 -9.98 19.49 8.85
C ASN A 216 -8.97 20.31 9.69
N SER A 217 -7.72 19.88 9.76
CA SER A 217 -6.62 20.54 10.48
C SER A 217 -5.81 21.52 9.63
N MET A 218 -6.18 21.74 8.37
CA MET A 218 -5.42 22.61 7.47
C MET A 218 -5.34 24.05 8.01
N THR A 219 -4.13 24.59 7.97
CA THR A 219 -3.83 25.98 8.31
C THR A 219 -2.96 26.60 7.24
N THR A 220 -3.00 27.93 7.11
CA THR A 220 -2.10 28.65 6.21
C THR A 220 -0.67 28.65 6.72
N GLY A 221 0.29 28.84 5.82
CA GLY A 221 1.70 28.88 6.17
C GLY A 221 2.62 29.03 4.98
N LYS A 222 3.90 28.78 5.22
CA LYS A 222 4.96 28.89 4.23
C LYS A 222 5.51 27.51 3.88
N MET A 223 5.62 27.23 2.60
CA MET A 223 6.23 26.01 2.08
C MET A 223 7.66 26.27 1.64
N TYR A 224 8.58 25.42 2.08
CA TYR A 224 9.98 25.43 1.69
C TYR A 224 10.34 24.10 1.07
N TYR A 225 11.15 24.13 0.03
CA TYR A 225 11.74 22.94 -0.61
C TYR A 225 13.25 22.98 -0.48
N SER A 226 13.86 21.82 -0.25
CA SER A 226 15.30 21.65 -0.29
C SER A 226 15.67 20.24 -0.72
N GLU A 227 16.87 20.10 -1.26
CA GLU A 227 17.50 18.84 -1.59
C GLU A 227 18.77 18.67 -0.75
N ILE A 228 19.08 17.43 -0.40
CA ILE A 228 20.32 17.06 0.31
C ILE A 228 20.95 15.91 -0.46
N GLU A 229 22.22 16.07 -0.83
CA GLU A 229 22.97 14.96 -1.44
C GLU A 229 23.19 13.86 -0.41
N ALA A 230 22.81 12.64 -0.73
CA ALA A 230 22.82 11.48 0.16
C ALA A 230 23.34 10.22 -0.55
N GLY A 231 24.00 10.36 -1.70
CA GLY A 231 24.48 9.25 -2.50
C GLY A 231 25.42 8.28 -1.75
N GLU A 232 26.13 8.77 -0.73
CA GLU A 232 26.98 7.93 0.12
C GLU A 232 26.18 6.93 0.98
N TYR A 233 24.90 7.19 1.24
CA TYR A 233 24.01 6.33 2.03
C TYR A 233 23.12 5.43 1.17
N ILE A 234 23.12 5.63 -0.16
CA ILE A 234 22.27 4.91 -1.11
C ILE A 234 23.15 4.03 -2.00
N ARG A 235 22.75 2.78 -2.20
CA ARG A 235 23.43 1.87 -3.10
C ARG A 235 22.44 1.09 -3.96
N ASP A 236 22.55 1.23 -5.27
CA ASP A 236 21.98 0.26 -6.20
C ASP A 236 22.86 -1.00 -6.22
N LYS A 237 22.26 -2.17 -6.09
CA LYS A 237 22.96 -3.47 -6.09
C LYS A 237 23.13 -4.07 -7.48
N ARG A 238 22.62 -3.43 -8.52
CA ARG A 238 22.58 -3.93 -9.91
C ARG A 238 23.29 -2.96 -10.84
N GLU A 239 24.05 -3.51 -11.78
CA GLU A 239 24.64 -2.73 -12.86
C GLU A 239 23.70 -2.63 -14.07
N PRO A 240 23.67 -1.46 -14.75
CA PRO A 240 24.29 -0.20 -14.37
C PRO A 240 23.60 0.42 -13.15
N MET A 241 24.37 1.03 -12.24
CA MET A 241 23.79 1.71 -11.06
C MET A 241 23.01 2.95 -11.51
N VAL A 242 21.71 2.94 -11.25
CA VAL A 242 20.79 4.05 -11.58
C VAL A 242 19.91 4.32 -10.38
N PHE A 243 20.10 5.44 -9.73
CA PHE A 243 19.29 5.85 -8.58
C PHE A 243 19.28 7.38 -8.43
N ASP A 244 18.27 7.90 -7.76
CA ASP A 244 18.28 9.28 -7.30
C ASP A 244 19.10 9.37 -6.02
N SER A 245 20.19 10.13 -6.07
CA SER A 245 21.12 10.29 -4.94
C SER A 245 20.64 11.28 -3.88
N LYS A 246 19.49 11.92 -4.08
CA LYS A 246 19.05 13.02 -3.24
C LYS A 246 17.96 12.62 -2.26
N ILE A 247 17.91 13.30 -1.13
CA ILE A 247 16.75 13.39 -0.25
C ILE A 247 16.04 14.69 -0.59
N HIS A 248 14.81 14.58 -1.07
CA HIS A 248 13.92 15.71 -1.32
C HIS A 248 13.11 16.00 -0.05
N ARG A 249 13.05 17.25 0.35
CA ARG A 249 12.37 17.66 1.56
C ARG A 249 11.47 18.87 1.33
N PHE A 250 10.19 18.70 1.63
CA PHE A 250 9.25 19.80 1.81
C PHE A 250 9.09 20.06 3.29
N ARG A 251 9.13 21.34 3.68
CA ARG A 251 8.94 21.81 5.04
C ARG A 251 7.82 22.85 5.05
N PHE A 252 6.77 22.59 5.77
CA PHE A 252 5.69 23.53 5.98
C PHE A 252 5.79 24.16 7.36
N VAL A 253 5.79 25.49 7.40
CA VAL A 253 5.82 26.30 8.63
C VAL A 253 4.47 27.00 8.75
N PRO A 254 3.60 26.58 9.68
CA PRO A 254 2.26 27.18 9.86
C PRO A 254 2.32 28.58 10.44
N ASP A 255 1.45 29.48 9.97
CA ASP A 255 1.38 30.87 10.45
C ASP A 255 0.86 31.00 11.88
N ASN A 256 0.12 29.98 12.37
CA ASN A 256 -0.45 29.94 13.70
C ASN A 256 0.53 29.49 14.81
N GLY A 257 1.80 29.24 14.45
CA GLY A 257 2.84 28.83 15.39
C GLY A 257 2.74 27.39 15.90
N THR A 258 1.90 26.55 15.30
CA THR A 258 1.87 25.12 15.61
C THR A 258 3.11 24.40 15.05
N LYS A 259 3.22 23.10 15.29
CA LYS A 259 4.36 22.31 14.85
C LYS A 259 4.50 22.30 13.32
N GLU A 260 5.73 22.41 12.86
CA GLU A 260 6.08 22.25 11.45
C GLU A 260 5.79 20.82 10.97
N THR A 261 5.42 20.70 9.71
CA THR A 261 5.25 19.39 9.04
C THR A 261 6.31 19.22 7.96
N TRP A 262 6.90 18.06 7.92
CA TRP A 262 7.94 17.70 6.97
C TRP A 262 7.52 16.47 6.15
N LEU A 263 7.68 16.56 4.82
CA LEU A 263 7.59 15.44 3.90
C LEU A 263 8.97 15.22 3.30
N CYS A 264 9.56 14.07 3.60
CA CYS A 264 10.84 13.66 3.03
C CYS A 264 10.61 12.51 2.03
N ASN A 265 11.26 12.61 0.87
CA ASN A 265 11.27 11.54 -0.13
C ASN A 265 12.72 11.15 -0.43
N MET A 266 12.97 9.86 -0.45
CA MET A 266 14.28 9.27 -0.71
C MET A 266 14.10 7.98 -1.51
N ALA A 267 14.83 7.83 -2.60
CA ALA A 267 14.78 6.64 -3.46
C ALA A 267 15.60 5.49 -2.84
N ILE A 268 15.05 4.86 -1.81
CA ILE A 268 15.72 3.77 -1.06
C ILE A 268 14.76 2.60 -0.87
N HIS A 269 15.29 1.40 -0.92
CA HIS A 269 14.62 0.19 -0.43
C HIS A 269 14.89 0.03 1.06
N ALA A 270 13.85 -0.25 1.85
CA ALA A 270 13.94 -0.48 3.29
C ALA A 270 14.66 -1.79 3.62
#